data_d1c5a4b866c5a9858aa0946edf4b8e2f
#
_entry.id   d1c5a4b866c5a9858aa0946edf4b8e2f
#
_cell.length_a   1.000
_cell.length_b   1.000
_cell.length_c   1.000
_cell.angle_alpha   90.00
_cell.angle_beta   90.00
_cell.angle_gamma   90.00
#
_symmetry.space_group_name_H-M   'P 1'
#
loop_
_entity.id
_entity.type
_entity.pdbx_description
1 polymer ?
#
loop_
_entity_poly.entity_id
_entity_poly.type
_entity_poly.pdbx_seq_one_letter_code
_entity_poly.pdbx_strand_id
1 'polypeptide(L)'
;MDLFDALNLIGGLCLFLFGMNLMGQALERRAGNSLRALLERLTNNRLTGLLTGLGVTAVIQSSSATTVMVVGFVNSGLMTLRQSIGVIMGANIGTTVTAWILSLAGISGDSWFIKLMKPTSFTPLLALAGIVLYLFCKQDKKRDSGMILLGFATLMYGMNAMSGAVAGLQDVPQFRQLFLVFTNPILGVLAGAVLTAIIQSSSASVGILQALATTGQVSYGAAIPIIMGQNIGTCITALLSSIGTNKNAKRAALVHLCFNTIGAGFGIVLFYLIRGALTPLLLEQPATMFGIAVAHSVFNVLCTLVMLPLGGFLEKMVCRLVPDGKTPEKEAELDERLLATPSLALERCRTLLADMASYALEALQESLTAVEHYTDQRAEAVLYDEQRTDHYEDVIGSYLVKLSARKISEEDSGAAAAFLKLIGDFERIADHSVNILESAQEMQRKGIVFSAAAQKEFAVISGAVREISGLAYDAFMTGNLSTAMQVEPLEQVIDDLKEQLRTHHILRLQQGNCGIDAGFIWSDLLTNLERVGDHCSNIACCMIDSAHHNMNMHETLQGIRKGSEEFNRAYAACKQRYFVSST
;
A
#
# COMPACT_ATOMS: atom_id res chain seq x y z
N MET A 1 12.58 33.97 -28.95
CA MET A 1 11.40 33.23 -28.46
C MET A 1 10.20 34.13 -28.60
N ASP A 2 9.28 33.78 -29.46
CA ASP A 2 8.03 34.51 -29.63
C ASP A 2 6.91 33.92 -28.72
N LEU A 3 5.70 34.47 -28.82
CA LEU A 3 4.56 33.97 -28.02
C LEU A 3 4.22 32.50 -28.38
N PHE A 4 4.38 32.14 -29.66
CA PHE A 4 4.06 30.76 -30.11
C PHE A 4 5.10 29.75 -29.62
N ASP A 5 6.38 30.14 -29.56
CA ASP A 5 7.42 29.32 -28.94
C ASP A 5 7.13 29.09 -27.46
N ALA A 6 6.70 30.12 -26.72
CA ALA A 6 6.31 29.99 -25.33
C ALA A 6 5.10 29.06 -25.16
N LEU A 7 4.09 29.16 -26.00
CA LEU A 7 2.92 28.27 -25.99
C LEU A 7 3.32 26.84 -26.35
N ASN A 8 4.22 26.63 -27.31
CA ASN A 8 4.75 25.31 -27.67
C ASN A 8 5.58 24.71 -26.55
N LEU A 9 6.35 25.52 -25.83
CA LEU A 9 7.10 25.06 -24.64
C LEU A 9 6.15 24.57 -23.54
N ILE A 10 5.11 25.34 -23.23
CA ILE A 10 4.09 24.97 -22.25
C ILE A 10 3.34 23.71 -22.70
N GLY A 11 2.91 23.65 -23.96
CA GLY A 11 2.23 22.47 -24.52
C GLY A 11 3.13 21.23 -24.50
N GLY A 12 4.40 21.37 -24.86
CA GLY A 12 5.40 20.31 -24.77
C GLY A 12 5.60 19.82 -23.33
N LEU A 13 5.68 20.74 -22.37
CA LEU A 13 5.78 20.41 -20.95
C LEU A 13 4.53 19.68 -20.45
N CYS A 14 3.34 20.11 -20.84
CA CYS A 14 2.10 19.42 -20.47
C CYS A 14 2.06 17.98 -21.02
N LEU A 15 2.41 17.77 -22.29
CA LEU A 15 2.50 16.43 -22.89
C LEU A 15 3.56 15.57 -22.20
N PHE A 16 4.71 16.15 -21.92
CA PHE A 16 5.79 15.48 -21.20
C PHE A 16 5.34 14.99 -19.80
N LEU A 17 4.74 15.89 -19.01
CA LEU A 17 4.23 15.57 -17.67
C LEU A 17 3.10 14.53 -17.72
N PHE A 18 2.18 14.67 -18.70
CA PHE A 18 1.10 13.71 -18.89
C PHE A 18 1.63 12.32 -19.27
N GLY A 19 2.56 12.25 -20.22
CA GLY A 19 3.18 10.99 -20.64
C GLY A 19 3.93 10.30 -19.51
N MET A 20 4.70 11.07 -18.72
CA MET A 20 5.41 10.58 -17.55
C MET A 20 4.44 10.03 -16.50
N ASN A 21 3.36 10.74 -16.19
CA ASN A 21 2.36 10.32 -15.22
C ASN A 21 1.61 9.06 -15.69
N LEU A 22 1.20 9.01 -16.96
CA LEU A 22 0.52 7.86 -17.56
C LEU A 22 1.40 6.60 -17.52
N MET A 23 2.67 6.74 -17.92
CA MET A 23 3.64 5.65 -17.89
C MET A 23 3.90 5.17 -16.44
N GLY A 24 4.10 6.10 -15.51
CA GLY A 24 4.35 5.80 -14.10
C GLY A 24 3.18 5.03 -13.47
N GLN A 25 1.95 5.51 -13.62
CA GLN A 25 0.75 4.83 -13.11
C GLN A 25 0.55 3.42 -13.69
N ALA A 26 0.82 3.24 -14.98
CA ALA A 26 0.69 1.94 -15.63
C ALA A 26 1.80 0.96 -15.17
N LEU A 27 3.02 1.45 -14.98
CA LEU A 27 4.12 0.68 -14.41
C LEU A 27 3.83 0.25 -12.96
N GLU A 28 3.29 1.16 -12.15
CA GLU A 28 2.90 0.90 -10.76
C GLU A 28 1.83 -0.21 -10.68
N ARG A 29 0.73 -0.10 -11.45
CA ARG A 29 -0.31 -1.13 -11.51
C ARG A 29 0.24 -2.49 -11.95
N ARG A 30 1.10 -2.50 -12.97
CA ARG A 30 1.70 -3.75 -13.47
C ARG A 30 2.67 -4.39 -12.48
N ALA A 31 3.36 -3.58 -11.66
CA ALA A 31 4.34 -4.03 -10.67
C ALA A 31 3.71 -4.42 -9.32
N GLY A 32 2.44 -4.08 -9.05
CA GLY A 32 1.75 -4.11 -7.76
C GLY A 32 2.21 -5.20 -6.78
N ASN A 33 1.95 -6.48 -7.10
CA ASN A 33 2.31 -7.60 -6.21
C ASN A 33 3.84 -7.81 -6.07
N SER A 34 4.61 -7.54 -7.13
CA SER A 34 6.08 -7.63 -7.08
C SER A 34 6.69 -6.53 -6.25
N LEU A 35 6.10 -5.32 -6.30
CA LEU A 35 6.50 -4.17 -5.50
C LEU A 35 6.28 -4.44 -4.00
N ARG A 36 5.14 -5.06 -3.67
CA ARG A 36 4.81 -5.53 -2.32
C ARG A 36 5.85 -6.51 -1.80
N ALA A 37 6.13 -7.59 -2.54
CA ALA A 37 7.11 -8.60 -2.16
C ALA A 37 8.53 -7.99 -1.98
N LEU A 38 8.86 -6.98 -2.78
CA LEU A 38 10.14 -6.26 -2.68
C LEU A 38 10.23 -5.44 -1.39
N LEU A 39 9.15 -4.75 -0.99
CA LEU A 39 9.13 -3.92 0.21
C LEU A 39 9.10 -4.74 1.50
N GLU A 40 8.36 -5.86 1.54
CA GLU A 40 8.27 -6.75 2.71
C GLU A 40 9.57 -7.50 3.00
N ARG A 41 10.27 -7.97 1.96
CA ARG A 41 11.48 -8.81 2.13
C ARG A 41 12.76 -8.06 2.43
N LEU A 42 12.83 -6.76 2.14
CA LEU A 42 14.12 -6.10 1.91
C LEU A 42 14.48 -4.96 2.87
N THR A 43 13.79 -4.81 4.01
CA THR A 43 14.09 -3.69 4.91
C THR A 43 14.99 -4.04 6.10
N ASN A 44 15.41 -5.30 6.25
CA ASN A 44 16.24 -5.71 7.40
C ASN A 44 17.67 -5.16 7.38
N ASN A 45 18.20 -4.73 6.23
CA ASN A 45 19.56 -4.21 6.08
C ASN A 45 19.55 -2.92 5.25
N ARG A 46 20.44 -1.96 5.54
CA ARG A 46 20.58 -0.70 4.81
C ARG A 46 20.83 -0.89 3.32
N LEU A 47 21.65 -1.88 2.94
CA LEU A 47 21.98 -2.16 1.54
C LEU A 47 20.75 -2.71 0.79
N THR A 48 20.01 -3.62 1.40
CA THR A 48 18.79 -4.14 0.81
C THR A 48 17.71 -3.06 0.71
N GLY A 49 17.58 -2.19 1.73
CA GLY A 49 16.71 -1.01 1.66
C GLY A 49 17.09 -0.07 0.52
N LEU A 50 18.39 0.16 0.30
CA LEU A 50 18.88 0.97 -0.83
C LEU A 50 18.49 0.36 -2.18
N LEU A 51 18.72 -0.95 -2.37
CA LEU A 51 18.34 -1.64 -3.60
C LEU A 51 16.82 -1.63 -3.83
N THR A 52 16.05 -1.74 -2.74
CA THR A 52 14.59 -1.62 -2.77
C THR A 52 14.16 -0.23 -3.22
N GLY A 53 14.67 0.83 -2.59
CA GLY A 53 14.36 2.21 -2.96
C GLY A 53 14.73 2.53 -4.40
N LEU A 54 15.89 2.05 -4.86
CA LEU A 54 16.33 2.16 -6.26
C LEU A 54 15.35 1.44 -7.20
N GLY A 55 15.03 0.17 -6.93
CA GLY A 55 14.14 -0.64 -7.77
C GLY A 55 12.73 -0.09 -7.83
N VAL A 56 12.15 0.25 -6.67
CA VAL A 56 10.82 0.86 -6.58
C VAL A 56 10.74 2.15 -7.38
N THR A 57 11.69 3.07 -7.17
CA THR A 57 11.70 4.36 -7.89
C THR A 57 11.95 4.19 -9.38
N ALA A 58 12.84 3.28 -9.77
CA ALA A 58 13.08 2.99 -11.19
C ALA A 58 11.83 2.42 -11.90
N VAL A 59 11.02 1.64 -11.18
CA VAL A 59 9.76 1.10 -11.71
C VAL A 59 8.65 2.16 -11.70
N ILE A 60 8.41 2.81 -10.56
CA ILE A 60 7.34 3.83 -10.44
C ILE A 60 7.68 5.10 -11.23
N GLN A 61 8.96 5.36 -11.54
CA GLN A 61 9.46 6.57 -12.19
C GLN A 61 9.20 7.86 -11.38
N SER A 62 9.02 7.72 -10.06
CA SER A 62 8.73 8.84 -9.15
C SER A 62 9.37 8.63 -7.77
N SER A 63 10.47 9.34 -7.50
CA SER A 63 11.07 9.36 -6.16
C SER A 63 10.21 10.08 -5.14
N SER A 64 9.44 11.08 -5.57
CA SER A 64 8.48 11.75 -4.70
C SER A 64 7.41 10.78 -4.19
N ALA A 65 6.81 9.97 -5.08
CA ALA A 65 5.85 8.93 -4.68
C ALA A 65 6.48 7.91 -3.73
N THR A 66 7.69 7.41 -4.06
CA THR A 66 8.43 6.47 -3.21
C THR A 66 8.71 7.06 -1.82
N THR A 67 9.16 8.31 -1.72
CA THR A 67 9.45 8.92 -0.41
C THR A 67 8.20 9.25 0.40
N VAL A 68 7.10 9.68 -0.24
CA VAL A 68 5.80 9.86 0.43
C VAL A 68 5.28 8.53 0.98
N MET A 69 5.40 7.45 0.22
CA MET A 69 5.07 6.09 0.66
C MET A 69 5.91 5.68 1.88
N VAL A 70 7.22 5.92 1.84
CA VAL A 70 8.12 5.65 2.99
C VAL A 70 7.71 6.45 4.22
N VAL A 71 7.33 7.72 4.07
CA VAL A 71 6.78 8.53 5.17
C VAL A 71 5.51 7.90 5.73
N GLY A 72 4.62 7.41 4.87
CA GLY A 72 3.40 6.68 5.26
C GLY A 72 3.71 5.39 6.02
N PHE A 73 4.69 4.59 5.56
CA PHE A 73 5.11 3.35 6.25
C PHE A 73 5.69 3.60 7.63
N VAL A 74 6.49 4.65 7.76
CA VAL A 74 7.04 5.03 9.06
C VAL A 74 5.93 5.57 9.97
N ASN A 75 4.93 6.26 9.43
CA ASN A 75 3.80 6.77 10.18
C ASN A 75 2.88 5.67 10.72
N SER A 76 2.69 4.60 9.95
CA SER A 76 1.87 3.43 10.31
C SER A 76 2.65 2.32 11.02
N GLY A 77 3.91 2.54 11.38
CA GLY A 77 4.74 1.53 12.08
C GLY A 77 5.22 0.36 11.21
N LEU A 78 4.86 0.32 9.92
CA LEU A 78 5.30 -0.74 8.98
C LEU A 78 6.81 -0.69 8.71
N MET A 79 7.43 0.46 8.90
CA MET A 79 8.87 0.66 8.68
C MET A 79 9.46 1.51 9.79
N THR A 80 10.62 1.12 10.29
CA THR A 80 11.36 1.93 11.25
C THR A 80 12.08 3.10 10.55
N LEU A 81 12.37 4.18 11.28
CA LEU A 81 13.18 5.30 10.77
C LEU A 81 14.52 4.82 10.20
N ARG A 82 15.17 3.85 10.86
CA ARG A 82 16.45 3.30 10.45
C ARG A 82 16.40 2.58 9.10
N GLN A 83 15.32 1.86 8.85
CA GLN A 83 15.06 1.17 7.58
C GLN A 83 14.79 2.16 6.45
N SER A 84 14.02 3.22 6.74
CA SER A 84 13.64 4.24 5.75
C SER A 84 14.85 4.97 5.14
N ILE A 85 15.95 5.14 5.90
CA ILE A 85 17.16 5.82 5.43
C ILE A 85 17.73 5.17 4.17
N GLY A 86 17.85 3.83 4.16
CA GLY A 86 18.35 3.10 2.99
C GLY A 86 17.43 3.27 1.78
N VAL A 87 16.12 3.13 1.99
CA VAL A 87 15.12 3.26 0.91
C VAL A 87 15.14 4.66 0.29
N ILE A 88 15.21 5.72 1.11
CA ILE A 88 15.28 7.11 0.65
C ILE A 88 16.55 7.37 -0.18
N MET A 89 17.70 6.87 0.28
CA MET A 89 18.96 6.98 -0.49
C MET A 89 18.85 6.25 -1.83
N GLY A 90 18.27 5.05 -1.84
CA GLY A 90 18.05 4.27 -3.06
C GLY A 90 17.11 4.96 -4.04
N ALA A 91 16.05 5.59 -3.54
CA ALA A 91 15.08 6.33 -4.35
C ALA A 91 15.76 7.48 -5.13
N ASN A 92 16.72 8.18 -4.53
CA ASN A 92 17.47 9.22 -5.23
C ASN A 92 18.28 8.65 -6.41
N ILE A 93 18.93 7.49 -6.25
CA ILE A 93 19.62 6.83 -7.38
C ILE A 93 18.59 6.39 -8.42
N GLY A 94 17.46 5.80 -8.01
CA GLY A 94 16.40 5.34 -8.91
C GLY A 94 15.85 6.43 -9.83
N THR A 95 15.80 7.68 -9.36
CA THR A 95 15.39 8.84 -10.17
C THR A 95 16.27 9.05 -11.41
N THR A 96 17.54 8.66 -11.34
CA THR A 96 18.46 8.84 -12.47
C THR A 96 18.07 8.01 -13.69
N VAL A 97 17.33 6.92 -13.53
CA VAL A 97 16.81 6.10 -14.63
C VAL A 97 15.92 6.93 -15.56
N THR A 98 15.12 7.86 -15.01
CA THR A 98 14.32 8.77 -15.82
C THR A 98 15.21 9.68 -16.67
N ALA A 99 16.29 10.23 -16.13
CA ALA A 99 17.22 11.06 -16.89
C ALA A 99 17.87 10.29 -18.06
N TRP A 100 18.15 9.00 -17.89
CA TRP A 100 18.63 8.13 -18.96
C TRP A 100 17.58 7.91 -20.05
N ILE A 101 16.33 7.65 -19.67
CA ILE A 101 15.22 7.52 -20.62
C ILE A 101 15.08 8.80 -21.45
N LEU A 102 15.12 9.97 -20.80
CA LEU A 102 15.01 11.26 -21.46
C LEU A 102 16.21 11.56 -22.37
N SER A 103 17.40 11.10 -22.00
CA SER A 103 18.63 11.29 -22.79
C SER A 103 18.55 10.64 -24.17
N LEU A 104 17.65 9.66 -24.36
CA LEU A 104 17.41 9.06 -25.68
C LEU A 104 16.94 10.10 -26.71
N ALA A 105 16.22 11.15 -26.28
CA ALA A 105 15.78 12.23 -27.17
C ALA A 105 16.96 13.02 -27.79
N GLY A 106 18.13 13.00 -27.15
CA GLY A 106 19.36 13.65 -27.62
C GLY A 106 20.18 12.83 -28.63
N ILE A 107 19.76 11.62 -28.99
CA ILE A 107 20.48 10.79 -29.97
C ILE A 107 20.49 11.49 -31.33
N SER A 108 21.67 11.83 -31.83
CA SER A 108 21.89 12.51 -33.11
C SER A 108 22.94 11.78 -33.93
N GLY A 109 22.75 11.75 -35.25
CA GLY A 109 23.67 11.12 -36.20
C GLY A 109 22.99 10.81 -37.52
N ASP A 110 23.78 10.70 -38.60
CA ASP A 110 23.26 10.51 -39.98
C ASP A 110 23.25 9.07 -40.46
N SER A 111 23.93 8.17 -39.73
CA SER A 111 23.90 6.73 -40.05
C SER A 111 22.46 6.20 -39.99
N TRP A 112 22.11 5.31 -40.94
CA TRP A 112 20.79 4.67 -40.99
C TRP A 112 20.42 3.97 -39.66
N PHE A 113 21.37 3.32 -39.03
CA PHE A 113 21.16 2.63 -37.73
C PHE A 113 20.85 3.65 -36.61
N ILE A 114 21.59 4.78 -36.57
CA ILE A 114 21.33 5.85 -35.58
C ILE A 114 19.98 6.50 -35.84
N LYS A 115 19.59 6.73 -37.12
CA LYS A 115 18.26 7.24 -37.45
C LYS A 115 17.14 6.32 -36.96
N LEU A 116 17.32 5.02 -37.06
CA LEU A 116 16.34 4.06 -36.52
C LEU A 116 16.25 4.08 -34.99
N MET A 117 17.38 4.32 -34.32
CA MET A 117 17.44 4.41 -32.85
C MET A 117 16.94 5.74 -32.28
N LYS A 118 16.69 6.76 -33.12
CA LYS A 118 16.11 8.04 -32.66
C LYS A 118 14.68 7.84 -32.16
N PRO A 119 14.31 8.44 -31.02
CA PRO A 119 12.92 8.39 -30.53
C PRO A 119 11.89 8.83 -31.54
N THR A 120 12.20 9.84 -32.35
CA THR A 120 11.31 10.32 -33.43
C THR A 120 10.96 9.23 -34.45
N SER A 121 11.79 8.20 -34.61
CA SER A 121 11.58 7.12 -35.58
C SER A 121 10.79 5.95 -35.00
N PHE A 122 11.11 5.51 -33.79
CA PHE A 122 10.45 4.34 -33.20
C PHE A 122 9.25 4.65 -32.31
N THR A 123 9.16 5.89 -31.77
CA THR A 123 8.04 6.29 -30.89
C THR A 123 6.66 6.18 -31.57
N PRO A 124 6.50 6.52 -32.88
CA PRO A 124 5.21 6.31 -33.57
C PRO A 124 4.79 4.85 -33.60
N LEU A 125 5.75 3.92 -33.75
CA LEU A 125 5.47 2.47 -33.73
C LEU A 125 5.08 2.00 -32.34
N LEU A 126 5.73 2.53 -31.29
CA LEU A 126 5.35 2.26 -29.92
C LEU A 126 3.97 2.82 -29.60
N ALA A 127 3.65 4.03 -30.10
CA ALA A 127 2.32 4.62 -29.93
C ALA A 127 1.24 3.76 -30.62
N LEU A 128 1.50 3.27 -31.84
CA LEU A 128 0.59 2.37 -32.55
C LEU A 128 0.39 1.05 -31.78
N ALA A 129 1.47 0.41 -31.36
CA ALA A 129 1.38 -0.81 -30.56
C ALA A 129 0.65 -0.55 -29.24
N GLY A 130 0.95 0.57 -28.60
CA GLY A 130 0.33 0.99 -27.34
C GLY A 130 -1.18 1.19 -27.48
N ILE A 131 -1.66 1.91 -28.50
CA ILE A 131 -3.09 2.13 -28.71
C ILE A 131 -3.83 0.84 -29.08
N VAL A 132 -3.21 -0.04 -29.86
CA VAL A 132 -3.78 -1.36 -30.19
C VAL A 132 -3.96 -2.20 -28.92
N LEU A 133 -2.93 -2.29 -28.06
CA LEU A 133 -3.02 -3.02 -26.81
C LEU A 133 -4.08 -2.41 -25.87
N TYR A 134 -4.15 -1.09 -25.79
CA TYR A 134 -5.06 -0.38 -24.91
C TYR A 134 -6.53 -0.53 -25.32
N LEU A 135 -6.85 -0.42 -26.64
CA LEU A 135 -8.23 -0.44 -27.12
C LEU A 135 -8.76 -1.85 -27.37
N PHE A 136 -7.93 -2.77 -27.88
CA PHE A 136 -8.39 -4.08 -28.34
C PHE A 136 -8.12 -5.25 -27.41
N CYS A 137 -7.25 -5.09 -26.40
CA CYS A 137 -7.01 -6.14 -25.41
C CYS A 137 -7.96 -6.02 -24.22
N LYS A 138 -8.57 -7.14 -23.81
CA LYS A 138 -9.46 -7.22 -22.63
C LYS A 138 -8.70 -7.43 -21.33
N GLN A 139 -7.49 -7.98 -21.38
CA GLN A 139 -6.67 -8.26 -20.20
C GLN A 139 -6.02 -6.98 -19.67
N ASP A 140 -6.23 -6.65 -18.39
CA ASP A 140 -5.69 -5.44 -17.75
C ASP A 140 -4.17 -5.35 -17.86
N LYS A 141 -3.43 -6.44 -17.65
CA LYS A 141 -1.96 -6.48 -17.83
C LYS A 141 -1.50 -6.07 -19.22
N LYS A 142 -2.27 -6.39 -20.28
CA LYS A 142 -1.96 -5.97 -21.66
C LYS A 142 -2.35 -4.52 -21.89
N ARG A 143 -3.46 -4.05 -21.33
CA ARG A 143 -3.88 -2.64 -21.37
C ARG A 143 -2.87 -1.75 -20.66
N ASP A 144 -2.37 -2.15 -19.49
CA ASP A 144 -1.32 -1.42 -18.79
C ASP A 144 -0.02 -1.38 -19.62
N SER A 145 0.35 -2.47 -20.30
CA SER A 145 1.48 -2.44 -21.24
C SER A 145 1.24 -1.44 -22.37
N GLY A 146 0.01 -1.38 -22.89
CA GLY A 146 -0.40 -0.36 -23.88
C GLY A 146 -0.23 1.05 -23.35
N MET A 147 -0.66 1.31 -22.12
CA MET A 147 -0.52 2.61 -21.45
C MET A 147 0.94 3.00 -21.21
N ILE A 148 1.81 2.02 -20.85
CA ILE A 148 3.25 2.27 -20.72
C ILE A 148 3.84 2.75 -22.05
N LEU A 149 3.53 2.08 -23.16
CA LEU A 149 4.01 2.46 -24.49
C LEU A 149 3.48 3.81 -24.94
N LEU A 150 2.20 4.09 -24.71
CA LEU A 150 1.57 5.38 -25.01
C LEU A 150 2.16 6.51 -24.15
N GLY A 151 2.35 6.25 -22.85
CA GLY A 151 2.96 7.21 -21.93
C GLY A 151 4.38 7.55 -22.35
N PHE A 152 5.20 6.55 -22.69
CA PHE A 152 6.54 6.75 -23.22
C PHE A 152 6.53 7.56 -24.52
N ALA A 153 5.62 7.22 -25.45
CA ALA A 153 5.50 7.95 -26.71
C ALA A 153 5.13 9.42 -26.48
N THR A 154 4.12 9.69 -25.65
CA THR A 154 3.65 11.03 -25.32
C THR A 154 4.75 11.86 -24.64
N LEU A 155 5.50 11.24 -23.73
CA LEU A 155 6.66 11.83 -23.05
C LEU A 155 7.73 12.28 -24.06
N MET A 156 8.07 11.40 -25.01
CA MET A 156 9.07 11.71 -26.05
C MET A 156 8.59 12.81 -27.02
N TYR A 157 7.31 12.83 -27.38
CA TYR A 157 6.73 13.92 -28.16
C TYR A 157 6.79 15.24 -27.40
N GLY A 158 6.44 15.24 -26.10
CA GLY A 158 6.56 16.40 -25.24
C GLY A 158 8.00 16.93 -25.14
N MET A 159 8.98 16.02 -24.97
CA MET A 159 10.41 16.38 -24.96
C MET A 159 10.85 17.03 -26.28
N ASN A 160 10.47 16.44 -27.41
CA ASN A 160 10.78 17.00 -28.73
C ASN A 160 10.14 18.39 -28.95
N ALA A 161 8.88 18.57 -28.51
CA ALA A 161 8.20 19.87 -28.60
C ALA A 161 8.90 20.92 -27.74
N MET A 162 9.30 20.58 -26.49
CA MET A 162 10.08 21.50 -25.65
C MET A 162 11.42 21.85 -26.28
N SER A 163 12.17 20.87 -26.76
CA SER A 163 13.47 21.11 -27.43
C SER A 163 13.33 21.98 -28.66
N GLY A 164 12.30 21.76 -29.47
CA GLY A 164 12.01 22.60 -30.63
C GLY A 164 11.64 24.05 -30.28
N ALA A 165 10.83 24.22 -29.23
CA ALA A 165 10.42 25.56 -28.77
C ALA A 165 11.59 26.40 -28.23
N VAL A 166 12.59 25.78 -27.62
CA VAL A 166 13.76 26.48 -27.07
C VAL A 166 14.90 26.64 -28.09
N ALA A 167 14.83 26.00 -29.26
CA ALA A 167 15.91 26.04 -30.25
C ALA A 167 16.28 27.49 -30.68
N GLY A 168 15.29 28.39 -30.81
CA GLY A 168 15.54 29.79 -31.12
C GLY A 168 16.25 30.59 -30.02
N LEU A 169 16.42 30.05 -28.81
CA LEU A 169 17.12 30.73 -27.73
C LEU A 169 18.65 30.67 -27.87
N GLN A 170 19.18 29.79 -28.72
CA GLN A 170 20.63 29.68 -28.95
C GLN A 170 21.26 30.98 -29.42
N ASP A 171 20.51 31.83 -30.17
CA ASP A 171 20.99 33.07 -30.74
C ASP A 171 20.66 34.31 -29.89
N VAL A 172 20.09 34.11 -28.66
CA VAL A 172 19.68 35.20 -27.77
C VAL A 172 20.78 35.48 -26.75
N PRO A 173 21.51 36.64 -26.83
CA PRO A 173 22.64 36.93 -25.92
C PRO A 173 22.22 36.98 -24.43
N GLN A 174 21.01 37.47 -24.15
CA GLN A 174 20.48 37.54 -22.76
C GLN A 174 20.28 36.16 -22.16
N PHE A 175 19.88 35.17 -22.95
CA PHE A 175 19.73 33.78 -22.52
C PHE A 175 21.07 33.17 -22.11
N ARG A 176 22.11 33.40 -22.93
CA ARG A 176 23.47 32.99 -22.60
C ARG A 176 23.96 33.64 -21.30
N GLN A 177 23.72 34.95 -21.13
CA GLN A 177 24.10 35.67 -19.92
C GLN A 177 23.41 35.09 -18.67
N LEU A 178 22.14 34.70 -18.76
CA LEU A 178 21.41 34.05 -17.66
C LEU A 178 22.11 32.77 -17.21
N PHE A 179 22.54 31.92 -18.15
CA PHE A 179 23.23 30.68 -17.79
C PHE A 179 24.65 30.92 -17.24
N LEU A 180 25.31 32.02 -17.63
CA LEU A 180 26.58 32.42 -17.03
C LEU A 180 26.45 32.73 -15.52
N VAL A 181 25.31 33.27 -15.08
CA VAL A 181 25.04 33.50 -13.66
C VAL A 181 25.02 32.17 -12.89
N PHE A 182 24.47 31.12 -13.48
CA PHE A 182 24.37 29.79 -12.87
C PHE A 182 25.69 29.00 -12.88
N THR A 183 26.74 29.51 -13.51
CA THR A 183 28.10 28.96 -13.33
C THR A 183 28.66 29.22 -11.92
N ASN A 184 28.03 30.14 -11.15
CA ASN A 184 28.20 30.20 -9.70
C ASN A 184 27.45 29.01 -9.08
N PRO A 185 28.17 28.05 -8.43
CA PRO A 185 27.52 26.83 -7.95
C PRO A 185 26.39 27.08 -6.94
N ILE A 186 26.50 28.09 -6.11
CA ILE A 186 25.46 28.41 -5.12
C ILE A 186 24.17 28.88 -5.81
N LEU A 187 24.31 29.76 -6.82
CA LEU A 187 23.15 30.24 -7.59
C LEU A 187 22.54 29.14 -8.46
N GLY A 188 23.37 28.26 -9.03
CA GLY A 188 22.92 27.10 -9.77
C GLY A 188 22.10 26.13 -8.88
N VAL A 189 22.63 25.82 -7.69
CA VAL A 189 21.90 24.98 -6.71
C VAL A 189 20.58 25.63 -6.29
N LEU A 190 20.59 26.93 -5.99
CA LEU A 190 19.35 27.64 -5.62
C LEU A 190 18.31 27.63 -6.75
N ALA A 191 18.73 27.88 -7.99
CA ALA A 191 17.85 27.84 -9.15
C ALA A 191 17.23 26.45 -9.35
N GLY A 192 18.03 25.37 -9.28
CA GLY A 192 17.56 24.00 -9.37
C GLY A 192 16.59 23.64 -8.25
N ALA A 193 16.90 24.06 -7.02
CA ALA A 193 16.08 23.79 -5.85
C ALA A 193 14.71 24.49 -5.95
N VAL A 194 14.69 25.77 -6.28
CA VAL A 194 13.45 26.56 -6.41
C VAL A 194 12.58 26.01 -7.55
N LEU A 195 13.18 25.77 -8.73
CA LEU A 195 12.46 25.23 -9.89
C LEU A 195 11.79 23.89 -9.54
N THR A 196 12.54 22.98 -8.93
CA THR A 196 12.01 21.65 -8.59
C THR A 196 11.01 21.71 -7.44
N ALA A 197 11.18 22.59 -6.47
CA ALA A 197 10.22 22.79 -5.39
C ALA A 197 8.86 23.31 -5.91
N ILE A 198 8.86 24.18 -6.94
CA ILE A 198 7.63 24.67 -7.59
C ILE A 198 6.96 23.55 -8.39
N ILE A 199 7.72 22.85 -9.24
CA ILE A 199 7.20 21.78 -10.11
C ILE A 199 6.86 20.53 -9.29
N GLN A 200 7.52 20.30 -8.16
CA GLN A 200 7.41 19.11 -7.29
C GLN A 200 7.80 17.80 -8.00
N SER A 201 8.57 17.88 -9.09
CA SER A 201 9.03 16.74 -9.88
C SER A 201 10.47 16.96 -10.35
N SER A 202 11.41 16.21 -9.79
CA SER A 202 12.82 16.24 -10.22
C SER A 202 12.98 15.72 -11.65
N SER A 203 12.21 14.70 -12.04
CA SER A 203 12.24 14.17 -13.42
C SER A 203 11.81 15.23 -14.44
N ALA A 204 10.78 16.02 -14.13
CA ALA A 204 10.35 17.12 -14.98
C ALA A 204 11.40 18.23 -15.02
N SER A 205 11.98 18.58 -13.90
CA SER A 205 13.02 19.61 -13.80
C SER A 205 14.29 19.21 -14.57
N VAL A 206 14.71 17.94 -14.49
CA VAL A 206 15.82 17.39 -15.30
C VAL A 206 15.47 17.40 -16.78
N GLY A 207 14.23 17.04 -17.15
CA GLY A 207 13.75 17.08 -18.53
C GLY A 207 13.80 18.49 -19.12
N ILE A 208 13.40 19.51 -18.37
CA ILE A 208 13.52 20.93 -18.78
C ILE A 208 15.01 21.29 -18.97
N LEU A 209 15.89 20.91 -18.03
CA LEU A 209 17.32 21.18 -18.16
C LEU A 209 17.93 20.49 -19.39
N GLN A 210 17.53 19.24 -19.67
CA GLN A 210 17.96 18.51 -20.87
C GLN A 210 17.44 19.15 -22.16
N ALA A 211 16.19 19.63 -22.19
CA ALA A 211 15.65 20.36 -23.32
C ALA A 211 16.43 21.68 -23.57
N LEU A 212 16.69 22.44 -22.50
CA LEU A 212 17.49 23.68 -22.60
C LEU A 212 18.93 23.40 -23.04
N ALA A 213 19.52 22.28 -22.66
CA ALA A 213 20.86 21.89 -23.08
C ALA A 213 20.98 21.68 -24.60
N THR A 214 19.88 21.39 -25.31
CA THR A 214 19.88 21.26 -26.77
C THR A 214 20.21 22.57 -27.49
N THR A 215 20.05 23.72 -26.81
CA THR A 215 20.44 25.06 -27.36
C THR A 215 21.95 25.23 -27.45
N GLY A 216 22.75 24.35 -26.80
CA GLY A 216 24.21 24.50 -26.72
C GLY A 216 24.69 25.64 -25.81
N GLN A 217 23.79 26.38 -25.16
CA GLN A 217 24.13 27.51 -24.26
C GLN A 217 24.32 27.11 -22.80
N VAL A 218 23.86 25.93 -22.41
CA VAL A 218 24.00 25.40 -21.05
C VAL A 218 25.33 24.65 -20.96
N SER A 219 26.29 25.17 -20.21
CA SER A 219 27.56 24.46 -19.94
C SER A 219 27.44 23.44 -18.83
N TYR A 220 28.35 22.45 -18.75
CA TYR A 220 28.42 21.54 -17.61
C TYR A 220 28.67 22.28 -16.29
N GLY A 221 29.40 23.41 -16.34
CA GLY A 221 29.63 24.27 -15.18
C GLY A 221 28.34 24.85 -14.58
N ALA A 222 27.30 25.07 -15.39
CA ALA A 222 25.98 25.49 -14.92
C ALA A 222 25.06 24.28 -14.63
N ALA A 223 25.07 23.25 -15.49
CA ALA A 223 24.17 22.11 -15.36
C ALA A 223 24.39 21.30 -14.07
N ILE A 224 25.65 21.04 -13.69
CA ILE A 224 25.98 20.22 -12.52
C ILE A 224 25.44 20.83 -11.20
N PRO A 225 25.67 22.13 -10.89
CA PRO A 225 25.05 22.75 -9.71
C PRO A 225 23.52 22.78 -9.74
N ILE A 226 22.92 23.00 -10.91
CA ILE A 226 21.45 22.95 -11.05
C ILE A 226 20.92 21.55 -10.68
N ILE A 227 21.57 20.48 -11.14
CA ILE A 227 21.21 19.08 -10.79
C ILE A 227 21.29 18.86 -9.26
N MET A 228 22.33 19.35 -8.60
CA MET A 228 22.46 19.27 -7.14
C MET A 228 21.25 19.95 -6.45
N GLY A 229 20.86 21.12 -6.94
CA GLY A 229 19.70 21.85 -6.44
C GLY A 229 18.38 21.13 -6.68
N GLN A 230 18.21 20.51 -7.85
CA GLN A 230 16.99 19.75 -8.19
C GLN A 230 16.70 18.63 -7.17
N ASN A 231 17.73 17.97 -6.67
CA ASN A 231 17.58 16.96 -5.63
C ASN A 231 17.08 17.56 -4.29
N ILE A 232 17.56 18.74 -3.91
CA ILE A 232 17.07 19.44 -2.70
C ILE A 232 15.60 19.83 -2.89
N GLY A 233 15.25 20.40 -4.05
CA GLY A 233 13.89 20.81 -4.35
C GLY A 233 12.86 19.67 -4.29
N THR A 234 13.26 18.45 -4.64
CA THR A 234 12.41 17.26 -4.54
C THR A 234 11.96 16.95 -3.11
N CYS A 235 12.72 17.37 -2.10
CA CYS A 235 12.42 17.06 -0.71
C CYS A 235 11.15 17.77 -0.20
N ILE A 236 10.67 18.82 -0.88
CA ILE A 236 9.47 19.57 -0.49
C ILE A 236 8.23 18.67 -0.44
N THR A 237 8.11 17.71 -1.35
CA THR A 237 6.98 16.78 -1.40
C THR A 237 6.92 15.88 -0.16
N ALA A 238 8.06 15.34 0.27
CA ALA A 238 8.16 14.53 1.48
C ALA A 238 7.90 15.37 2.74
N LEU A 239 8.39 16.61 2.79
CA LEU A 239 8.13 17.52 3.90
C LEU A 239 6.65 17.87 4.01
N LEU A 240 6.00 18.24 2.90
CA LEU A 240 4.56 18.53 2.88
C LEU A 240 3.75 17.31 3.28
N SER A 241 4.11 16.12 2.82
CA SER A 241 3.43 14.88 3.18
C SER A 241 3.61 14.50 4.66
N SER A 242 4.64 15.00 5.32
CA SER A 242 4.89 14.73 6.74
C SER A 242 4.09 15.61 7.70
N ILE A 243 3.37 16.62 7.20
CA ILE A 243 2.50 17.48 8.01
C ILE A 243 1.37 16.62 8.59
N GLY A 244 1.14 16.74 9.90
CA GLY A 244 0.12 15.96 10.61
C GLY A 244 0.50 14.52 10.96
N THR A 245 1.73 14.05 10.61
CA THR A 245 2.20 12.71 10.96
C THR A 245 2.87 12.65 12.34
N ASN A 246 3.18 11.41 12.78
CA ASN A 246 3.99 11.15 13.96
C ASN A 246 5.44 11.64 13.78
N LYS A 247 6.21 11.65 14.87
CA LYS A 247 7.59 12.17 14.89
C LYS A 247 8.53 11.39 13.98
N ASN A 248 8.40 10.06 13.92
CA ASN A 248 9.27 9.24 13.11
C ASN A 248 9.05 9.46 11.61
N ALA A 249 7.81 9.69 11.18
CA ALA A 249 7.48 10.07 9.82
C ALA A 249 8.04 11.44 9.44
N LYS A 250 7.94 12.44 10.33
CA LYS A 250 8.61 13.75 10.17
C LYS A 250 10.13 13.62 10.08
N ARG A 251 10.72 12.77 10.92
CA ARG A 251 12.16 12.45 10.87
C ARG A 251 12.54 11.82 9.53
N ALA A 252 11.72 10.91 8.99
CA ALA A 252 11.96 10.30 7.68
C ALA A 252 11.95 11.35 6.54
N ALA A 253 11.01 12.28 6.55
CA ALA A 253 11.00 13.40 5.59
C ALA A 253 12.25 14.30 5.74
N LEU A 254 12.67 14.57 6.98
CA LEU A 254 13.90 15.31 7.27
C LEU A 254 15.16 14.56 6.86
N VAL A 255 15.20 13.23 6.94
CA VAL A 255 16.30 12.42 6.40
C VAL A 255 16.49 12.72 4.92
N HIS A 256 15.42 12.79 4.14
CA HIS A 256 15.48 13.11 2.71
C HIS A 256 16.09 14.50 2.47
N LEU A 257 15.62 15.51 3.20
CA LEU A 257 16.16 16.87 3.11
C LEU A 257 17.64 16.93 3.53
N CYS A 258 17.98 16.37 4.68
CA CYS A 258 19.34 16.41 5.22
C CYS A 258 20.32 15.67 4.31
N PHE A 259 19.92 14.49 3.79
CA PHE A 259 20.74 13.73 2.84
C PHE A 259 21.06 14.56 1.59
N ASN A 260 20.05 15.16 0.96
CA ASN A 260 20.26 15.95 -0.27
C ASN A 260 21.00 17.28 0.00
N THR A 261 20.73 17.94 1.13
CA THR A 261 21.43 19.19 1.49
C THR A 261 22.89 18.95 1.80
N ILE A 262 23.20 17.93 2.61
CA ILE A 262 24.59 17.56 2.92
C ILE A 262 25.31 17.07 1.65
N GLY A 263 24.60 16.26 0.82
CA GLY A 263 25.11 15.78 -0.46
C GLY A 263 25.44 16.92 -1.42
N ALA A 264 24.57 17.92 -1.52
CA ALA A 264 24.81 19.11 -2.34
C ALA A 264 25.98 19.95 -1.77
N GLY A 265 26.06 20.12 -0.45
CA GLY A 265 27.18 20.79 0.21
C GLY A 265 28.52 20.10 -0.09
N PHE A 266 28.57 18.77 0.06
CA PHE A 266 29.73 17.95 -0.33
C PHE A 266 30.04 18.10 -1.82
N GLY A 267 29.00 18.03 -2.68
CA GLY A 267 29.14 18.20 -4.12
C GLY A 267 29.68 19.57 -4.52
N ILE A 268 29.27 20.66 -3.87
CA ILE A 268 29.79 22.02 -4.10
C ILE A 268 31.29 22.07 -3.71
N VAL A 269 31.68 21.54 -2.54
CA VAL A 269 33.09 21.50 -2.12
C VAL A 269 33.92 20.71 -3.14
N LEU A 270 33.45 19.52 -3.52
CA LEU A 270 34.13 18.71 -4.54
C LEU A 270 34.23 19.46 -5.88
N PHE A 271 33.12 20.10 -6.32
CA PHE A 271 33.09 20.88 -7.55
C PHE A 271 34.15 21.98 -7.56
N TYR A 272 34.31 22.73 -6.45
CA TYR A 272 35.37 23.75 -6.36
C TYR A 272 36.77 23.14 -6.34
N LEU A 273 36.98 22.01 -5.70
CA LEU A 273 38.30 21.33 -5.65
C LEU A 273 38.73 20.82 -7.03
N ILE A 274 37.80 20.25 -7.79
CA ILE A 274 38.10 19.68 -9.12
C ILE A 274 37.98 20.69 -10.26
N ARG A 275 37.38 21.87 -10.01
CA ARG A 275 37.16 22.91 -11.01
C ARG A 275 38.44 23.29 -11.76
N GLY A 276 39.55 23.51 -11.04
CA GLY A 276 40.84 23.86 -11.63
C GLY A 276 41.39 22.81 -12.59
N ALA A 277 41.12 21.54 -12.33
CA ALA A 277 41.56 20.42 -13.17
C ALA A 277 40.61 20.16 -14.36
N LEU A 278 39.30 20.42 -14.20
CA LEU A 278 38.27 20.12 -15.19
C LEU A 278 37.92 21.33 -16.10
N THR A 279 38.33 22.55 -15.71
CA THR A 279 38.19 23.73 -16.56
C THR A 279 39.50 23.92 -17.35
N PRO A 280 39.49 24.15 -18.66
CA PRO A 280 38.39 24.32 -19.58
C PRO A 280 37.88 23.02 -20.22
N LEU A 281 38.46 21.87 -19.93
CA LEU A 281 38.26 20.61 -20.65
C LEU A 281 36.80 20.11 -20.64
N LEU A 282 36.08 20.32 -19.54
CA LEU A 282 34.72 19.79 -19.38
C LEU A 282 33.70 20.90 -19.01
N LEU A 283 34.02 21.73 -18.02
CA LEU A 283 33.02 22.62 -17.41
C LEU A 283 32.55 23.73 -18.33
N GLU A 284 33.36 24.17 -19.27
CA GLU A 284 33.01 25.19 -20.27
C GLU A 284 32.31 24.60 -21.51
N GLN A 285 32.36 23.29 -21.68
CA GLN A 285 31.69 22.66 -22.83
C GLN A 285 30.16 22.68 -22.68
N PRO A 286 29.43 22.77 -23.83
CA PRO A 286 27.99 22.61 -23.83
C PRO A 286 27.58 21.24 -23.25
N ALA A 287 26.66 21.27 -22.31
CA ALA A 287 26.09 20.04 -21.74
C ALA A 287 25.19 19.36 -22.77
N THR A 288 25.30 18.03 -22.83
CA THR A 288 24.42 17.20 -23.66
C THR A 288 23.36 16.52 -22.78
N MET A 289 22.24 16.09 -23.34
CA MET A 289 21.24 15.33 -22.61
C MET A 289 21.83 14.09 -21.93
N PHE A 290 22.68 13.36 -22.66
CA PHE A 290 23.43 12.20 -22.13
C PHE A 290 24.35 12.59 -20.99
N GLY A 291 25.15 13.66 -21.17
CA GLY A 291 26.07 14.14 -20.13
C GLY A 291 25.36 14.61 -18.85
N ILE A 292 24.15 15.19 -18.97
CA ILE A 292 23.28 15.53 -17.84
C ILE A 292 22.85 14.26 -17.10
N ALA A 293 22.44 13.20 -17.82
CA ALA A 293 22.07 11.91 -17.20
C ALA A 293 23.26 11.27 -16.47
N VAL A 294 24.46 11.31 -17.07
CA VAL A 294 25.71 10.86 -16.43
C VAL A 294 26.00 11.67 -15.17
N ALA A 295 26.00 13.00 -15.26
CA ALA A 295 26.27 13.89 -14.12
C ALA A 295 25.28 13.65 -12.98
N HIS A 296 23.98 13.48 -13.30
CA HIS A 296 22.94 13.17 -12.33
C HIS A 296 23.18 11.83 -11.63
N SER A 297 23.54 10.79 -12.40
CA SER A 297 23.85 9.46 -11.84
C SER A 297 25.11 9.48 -10.97
N VAL A 298 26.19 10.09 -11.46
CA VAL A 298 27.46 10.19 -10.72
C VAL A 298 27.24 10.94 -9.41
N PHE A 299 26.53 12.05 -9.43
CA PHE A 299 26.23 12.82 -8.21
C PHE A 299 25.45 11.99 -7.19
N ASN A 300 24.34 11.35 -7.58
CA ASN A 300 23.52 10.57 -6.66
C ASN A 300 24.25 9.33 -6.12
N VAL A 301 25.01 8.63 -6.96
CA VAL A 301 25.81 7.48 -6.53
C VAL A 301 26.91 7.91 -5.56
N LEU A 302 27.66 8.99 -5.85
CA LEU A 302 28.69 9.50 -4.94
C LEU A 302 28.11 9.95 -3.60
N CYS A 303 27.01 10.72 -3.61
CA CYS A 303 26.34 11.12 -2.37
C CYS A 303 25.89 9.89 -1.56
N THR A 304 25.34 8.88 -2.21
CA THR A 304 24.92 7.66 -1.52
C THR A 304 26.10 6.88 -0.96
N LEU A 305 27.19 6.71 -1.71
CA LEU A 305 28.39 6.01 -1.24
C LEU A 305 29.00 6.69 0.00
N VAL A 306 29.02 8.02 0.04
CA VAL A 306 29.52 8.80 1.17
C VAL A 306 28.57 8.72 2.37
N MET A 307 27.25 8.83 2.13
CA MET A 307 26.27 8.98 3.19
C MET A 307 25.74 7.64 3.72
N LEU A 308 25.83 6.55 2.98
CA LEU A 308 25.33 5.23 3.40
C LEU A 308 26.00 4.73 4.70
N PRO A 309 27.34 4.79 4.85
CA PRO A 309 27.98 4.46 6.13
C PRO A 309 27.61 5.45 7.25
N LEU A 310 27.32 6.70 6.90
CA LEU A 310 26.91 7.77 7.82
C LEU A 310 25.43 7.76 8.17
N GLY A 311 24.66 6.76 7.74
CA GLY A 311 23.22 6.67 8.02
C GLY A 311 22.85 6.73 9.52
N GLY A 312 23.71 6.23 10.43
CA GLY A 312 23.53 6.39 11.88
C GLY A 312 23.74 7.84 12.38
N PHE A 313 24.57 8.62 11.68
CA PHE A 313 24.72 10.05 11.94
C PHE A 313 23.47 10.82 11.50
N LEU A 314 22.94 10.51 10.31
CA LEU A 314 21.68 11.10 9.84
C LEU A 314 20.53 10.82 10.81
N GLU A 315 20.39 9.57 11.26
CA GLU A 315 19.38 9.16 12.24
C GLU A 315 19.48 10.01 13.52
N LYS A 316 20.67 10.09 14.11
CA LYS A 316 20.91 10.90 15.31
C LYS A 316 20.63 12.40 15.08
N MET A 317 20.98 12.91 13.91
CA MET A 317 20.75 14.32 13.56
C MET A 317 19.26 14.64 13.47
N VAL A 318 18.46 13.84 12.76
CA VAL A 318 17.02 14.10 12.64
C VAL A 318 16.27 13.87 13.95
N CYS A 319 16.73 12.92 14.80
CA CYS A 319 16.20 12.76 16.15
C CYS A 319 16.48 13.97 17.07
N ARG A 320 17.57 14.68 16.84
CA ARG A 320 17.85 15.96 17.55
C ARG A 320 16.99 17.12 17.02
N LEU A 321 16.73 17.14 15.69
CA LEU A 321 15.89 18.17 15.08
C LEU A 321 14.42 18.01 15.47
N VAL A 322 13.97 16.77 15.62
CA VAL A 322 12.61 16.43 16.09
C VAL A 322 12.76 15.54 17.32
N PRO A 323 12.84 16.14 18.53
CA PRO A 323 13.05 15.37 19.76
C PRO A 323 11.80 14.55 20.13
N ASP A 324 12.01 13.51 20.94
CA ASP A 324 10.93 12.71 21.50
C ASP A 324 10.10 13.56 22.49
N GLY A 325 8.76 13.46 22.41
CA GLY A 325 7.86 14.08 23.36
C GLY A 325 7.71 13.26 24.63
N LYS A 326 7.09 13.85 25.63
CA LYS A 326 6.81 13.20 26.91
C LYS A 326 5.67 12.17 26.85
N THR A 327 4.82 12.23 25.85
CA THR A 327 3.71 11.29 25.62
C THR A 327 4.00 10.41 24.41
N PRO A 328 3.78 9.08 24.48
CA PRO A 328 3.84 8.22 23.30
C PRO A 328 2.78 8.71 22.29
N GLU A 329 3.17 8.89 21.03
CA GLU A 329 2.24 9.18 19.94
C GLU A 329 1.57 7.87 19.53
N LYS A 330 0.22 7.89 19.38
CA LYS A 330 -0.48 6.79 18.72
C LYS A 330 -0.02 6.71 17.27
N GLU A 331 0.41 5.54 16.86
CA GLU A 331 0.63 5.26 15.44
C GLU A 331 -0.71 5.31 14.71
N ALA A 332 -0.74 5.84 13.50
CA ALA A 332 -1.96 5.84 12.71
C ALA A 332 -2.25 4.40 12.27
N GLU A 333 -3.41 3.88 12.64
CA GLU A 333 -3.84 2.51 12.28
C GLU A 333 -3.88 2.34 10.77
N LEU A 334 -4.47 3.32 10.03
CA LEU A 334 -4.47 3.38 8.58
C LEU A 334 -4.06 4.78 8.11
N ASP A 335 -3.06 4.85 7.25
CA ASP A 335 -2.55 6.11 6.71
C ASP A 335 -3.10 6.34 5.30
N GLU A 336 -3.74 7.50 5.06
CA GLU A 336 -4.32 7.85 3.76
C GLU A 336 -3.27 7.98 2.65
N ARG A 337 -1.98 8.14 2.96
CA ARG A 337 -0.88 8.17 1.99
C ARG A 337 -0.69 6.82 1.30
N LEU A 338 -1.02 5.72 2.01
CA LEU A 338 -0.97 4.36 1.46
C LEU A 338 -2.03 4.13 0.39
N LEU A 339 -3.09 4.95 0.36
CA LEU A 339 -4.10 4.91 -0.71
C LEU A 339 -3.50 5.18 -2.11
N ALA A 340 -2.32 5.77 -2.20
CA ALA A 340 -1.59 5.90 -3.46
C ALA A 340 -1.06 4.55 -3.96
N THR A 341 -0.94 3.54 -3.09
CA THR A 341 -0.44 2.20 -3.40
C THR A 341 -1.47 1.16 -2.94
N PRO A 342 -2.50 0.87 -3.74
CA PRO A 342 -3.68 0.09 -3.35
C PRO A 342 -3.38 -1.27 -2.72
N SER A 343 -2.51 -2.07 -3.33
CA SER A 343 -2.14 -3.40 -2.82
C SER A 343 -1.53 -3.36 -1.41
N LEU A 344 -0.79 -2.29 -1.09
CA LEU A 344 -0.18 -2.11 0.22
C LEU A 344 -1.17 -1.56 1.26
N ALA A 345 -2.10 -0.69 0.81
CA ALA A 345 -3.22 -0.26 1.62
C ALA A 345 -4.08 -1.45 2.05
N LEU A 346 -4.37 -2.38 1.13
CA LEU A 346 -5.09 -3.62 1.40
C LEU A 346 -4.34 -4.54 2.38
N GLU A 347 -3.01 -4.64 2.27
CA GLU A 347 -2.24 -5.44 3.22
C GLU A 347 -2.32 -4.89 4.65
N ARG A 348 -2.28 -3.56 4.78
CA ARG A 348 -2.48 -2.95 6.10
C ARG A 348 -3.90 -3.20 6.63
N CYS A 349 -4.92 -3.10 5.78
CA CYS A 349 -6.28 -3.50 6.12
C CYS A 349 -6.35 -4.95 6.57
N ARG A 350 -5.68 -5.88 5.87
CA ARG A 350 -5.61 -7.29 6.25
C ARG A 350 -5.00 -7.49 7.63
N THR A 351 -3.93 -6.76 7.95
CA THR A 351 -3.30 -6.84 9.28
C THR A 351 -4.27 -6.43 10.39
N LEU A 352 -4.98 -5.30 10.22
CA LEU A 352 -5.97 -4.85 11.20
C LEU A 352 -7.20 -5.76 11.27
N LEU A 353 -7.59 -6.33 10.14
CA LEU A 353 -8.68 -7.32 10.10
C LEU A 353 -8.29 -8.61 10.83
N ALA A 354 -7.00 -9.00 10.83
CA ALA A 354 -6.51 -10.12 11.62
C ALA A 354 -6.57 -9.82 13.13
N ASP A 355 -6.24 -8.60 13.55
CA ASP A 355 -6.39 -8.15 14.94
C ASP A 355 -7.88 -8.14 15.34
N MET A 356 -8.77 -7.62 14.49
CA MET A 356 -10.23 -7.63 14.66
C MET A 356 -10.76 -9.05 14.84
N ALA A 357 -10.34 -9.97 13.99
CA ALA A 357 -10.73 -11.39 14.07
C ALA A 357 -10.32 -12.04 15.40
N SER A 358 -9.13 -11.66 15.92
CA SER A 358 -8.67 -12.15 17.23
C SER A 358 -9.57 -11.65 18.36
N TYR A 359 -9.92 -10.35 18.38
CA TYR A 359 -10.84 -9.80 19.39
C TYR A 359 -12.24 -10.44 19.31
N ALA A 360 -12.79 -10.63 18.10
CA ALA A 360 -14.09 -11.29 17.95
C ALA A 360 -14.08 -12.73 18.47
N LEU A 361 -12.99 -13.49 18.23
CA LEU A 361 -12.84 -14.85 18.73
C LEU A 361 -12.67 -14.88 20.26
N GLU A 362 -11.88 -13.98 20.84
CA GLU A 362 -11.67 -13.86 22.28
C GLU A 362 -12.97 -13.49 23.00
N ALA A 363 -13.74 -12.51 22.48
CA ALA A 363 -15.06 -12.14 23.00
C ALA A 363 -16.02 -13.34 23.02
N LEU A 364 -16.06 -14.14 21.94
CA LEU A 364 -16.89 -15.32 21.86
C LEU A 364 -16.48 -16.37 22.91
N GLN A 365 -15.21 -16.67 23.04
CA GLN A 365 -14.71 -17.68 23.98
C GLN A 365 -14.99 -17.31 25.44
N GLU A 366 -14.78 -16.03 25.79
CA GLU A 366 -15.07 -15.53 27.14
C GLU A 366 -16.57 -15.45 27.41
N SER A 367 -17.42 -15.08 26.43
CA SER A 367 -18.87 -15.08 26.61
C SER A 367 -19.44 -16.49 26.82
N LEU A 368 -18.99 -17.47 26.04
CA LEU A 368 -19.36 -18.90 26.25
C LEU A 368 -18.95 -19.41 27.64
N THR A 369 -17.78 -19.00 28.11
CA THR A 369 -17.28 -19.37 29.42
C THR A 369 -18.06 -18.67 30.55
N ALA A 370 -18.53 -17.43 30.30
CA ALA A 370 -19.34 -16.66 31.25
C ALA A 370 -20.71 -17.30 31.51
N VAL A 371 -21.29 -18.00 30.53
CA VAL A 371 -22.56 -18.77 30.74
C VAL A 371 -22.37 -19.88 31.76
N GLU A 372 -21.20 -20.53 31.78
CA GLU A 372 -20.87 -21.59 32.72
C GLU A 372 -20.36 -21.02 34.07
N HIS A 373 -19.52 -20.01 34.01
CA HIS A 373 -18.81 -19.40 35.13
C HIS A 373 -18.73 -17.90 34.99
N TYR A 374 -19.80 -17.20 35.33
CA TYR A 374 -19.85 -15.74 35.27
C TYR A 374 -18.87 -15.07 36.23
N THR A 375 -18.15 -14.08 35.76
CA THR A 375 -17.39 -13.11 36.56
C THR A 375 -17.44 -11.72 35.90
N ASP A 376 -17.42 -10.67 36.73
CA ASP A 376 -17.40 -9.29 36.23
C ASP A 376 -16.18 -9.03 35.33
N GLN A 377 -15.04 -9.63 35.62
CA GLN A 377 -13.83 -9.54 34.82
C GLN A 377 -14.01 -10.08 33.40
N ARG A 378 -14.73 -11.21 33.22
CA ARG A 378 -15.08 -11.75 31.91
C ARG A 378 -16.05 -10.84 31.16
N ALA A 379 -17.02 -10.28 31.86
CA ALA A 379 -17.96 -9.34 31.29
C ALA A 379 -17.24 -8.08 30.75
N GLU A 380 -16.32 -7.52 31.53
CA GLU A 380 -15.48 -6.41 31.08
C GLU A 380 -14.61 -6.77 29.87
N ALA A 381 -14.04 -7.97 29.82
CA ALA A 381 -13.24 -8.43 28.70
C ALA A 381 -14.06 -8.52 27.41
N VAL A 382 -15.23 -9.19 27.45
CA VAL A 382 -16.12 -9.31 26.27
C VAL A 382 -16.52 -7.93 25.74
N LEU A 383 -16.94 -7.00 26.61
CA LEU A 383 -17.32 -5.65 26.21
C LEU A 383 -16.15 -4.84 25.64
N TYR A 384 -14.95 -5.04 26.19
CA TYR A 384 -13.74 -4.41 25.65
C TYR A 384 -13.42 -4.91 24.25
N ASP A 385 -13.47 -6.22 24.03
CA ASP A 385 -13.13 -6.86 22.77
C ASP A 385 -14.16 -6.49 21.67
N GLU A 386 -15.46 -6.42 22.02
CA GLU A 386 -16.50 -5.92 21.09
C GLU A 386 -16.27 -4.47 20.71
N GLN A 387 -16.00 -3.56 21.67
CA GLN A 387 -15.68 -2.15 21.36
C GLN A 387 -14.45 -2.01 20.47
N ARG A 388 -13.47 -2.91 20.61
CA ARG A 388 -12.31 -2.96 19.71
C ARG A 388 -12.69 -3.43 18.31
N THR A 389 -13.58 -4.41 18.22
CA THR A 389 -14.07 -4.96 16.95
C THR A 389 -14.88 -3.91 16.19
N ASP A 390 -15.81 -3.22 16.83
CA ASP A 390 -16.60 -2.11 16.29
C ASP A 390 -15.69 -0.96 15.78
N HIS A 391 -14.69 -0.57 16.60
CA HIS A 391 -13.71 0.43 16.18
C HIS A 391 -12.96 0.02 14.89
N TYR A 392 -12.57 -1.24 14.75
CA TYR A 392 -11.88 -1.71 13.56
C TYR A 392 -12.80 -1.78 12.34
N GLU A 393 -14.10 -2.11 12.52
CA GLU A 393 -15.10 -2.05 11.45
C GLU A 393 -15.15 -0.66 10.85
N ASP A 394 -15.34 0.37 11.68
CA ASP A 394 -15.39 1.78 11.27
C ASP A 394 -14.12 2.23 10.54
N VAL A 395 -12.95 1.94 11.10
CA VAL A 395 -11.65 2.37 10.57
C VAL A 395 -11.35 1.69 9.24
N ILE A 396 -11.49 0.36 9.17
CA ILE A 396 -11.19 -0.42 7.96
C ILE A 396 -12.24 -0.14 6.89
N GLY A 397 -13.54 -0.13 7.25
CA GLY A 397 -14.64 0.11 6.33
C GLY A 397 -14.54 1.48 5.65
N SER A 398 -14.36 2.54 6.44
CA SER A 398 -14.17 3.90 5.91
C SER A 398 -12.96 4.01 4.98
N TYR A 399 -11.87 3.31 5.30
CA TYR A 399 -10.65 3.33 4.51
C TYR A 399 -10.81 2.55 3.19
N LEU A 400 -11.46 1.39 3.21
CA LEU A 400 -11.74 0.59 2.01
C LEU A 400 -12.68 1.33 1.05
N VAL A 401 -13.66 2.09 1.55
CA VAL A 401 -14.52 2.96 0.72
C VAL A 401 -13.69 4.04 0.01
N LYS A 402 -12.76 4.70 0.72
CA LYS A 402 -11.84 5.69 0.13
C LYS A 402 -10.92 5.04 -0.91
N LEU A 403 -10.47 3.81 -0.68
CA LEU A 403 -9.63 3.06 -1.60
C LEU A 403 -10.41 2.71 -2.88
N SER A 404 -11.64 2.20 -2.74
CA SER A 404 -12.51 1.80 -3.86
C SER A 404 -12.94 2.98 -4.74
N ALA A 405 -12.95 4.21 -4.21
CA ALA A 405 -13.20 5.42 -5.00
C ALA A 405 -12.04 5.77 -5.96
N ARG A 406 -10.90 5.11 -5.84
CA ARG A 406 -9.74 5.29 -6.72
C ARG A 406 -9.75 4.28 -7.88
N LYS A 407 -8.96 4.56 -8.91
CA LYS A 407 -8.71 3.57 -9.98
C LYS A 407 -7.74 2.51 -9.47
N ILE A 408 -8.27 1.40 -9.03
CA ILE A 408 -7.53 0.23 -8.55
C ILE A 408 -7.65 -0.93 -9.56
N SER A 409 -6.80 -1.95 -9.43
CA SER A 409 -6.87 -3.14 -10.27
C SER A 409 -8.12 -3.96 -9.95
N GLU A 410 -8.55 -4.83 -10.87
CA GLU A 410 -9.67 -5.75 -10.64
C GLU A 410 -9.37 -6.70 -9.45
N GLU A 411 -8.13 -7.15 -9.31
CA GLU A 411 -7.65 -7.97 -8.19
C GLU A 411 -7.76 -7.22 -6.86
N ASP A 412 -7.28 -5.95 -6.79
CA ASP A 412 -7.38 -5.12 -5.58
C ASP A 412 -8.85 -4.79 -5.25
N SER A 413 -9.69 -4.57 -6.26
CA SER A 413 -11.12 -4.32 -6.07
C SER A 413 -11.83 -5.55 -5.49
N GLY A 414 -11.50 -6.74 -5.99
CA GLY A 414 -12.00 -8.00 -5.44
C GLY A 414 -11.59 -8.21 -3.98
N ALA A 415 -10.31 -7.93 -3.65
CA ALA A 415 -9.81 -8.03 -2.29
C ALA A 415 -10.49 -7.02 -1.35
N ALA A 416 -10.68 -5.76 -1.78
CA ALA A 416 -11.39 -4.75 -1.00
C ALA A 416 -12.85 -5.15 -0.72
N ALA A 417 -13.55 -5.71 -1.72
CA ALA A 417 -14.91 -6.20 -1.57
C ALA A 417 -15.00 -7.40 -0.61
N ALA A 418 -14.02 -8.31 -0.66
CA ALA A 418 -13.92 -9.42 0.28
C ALA A 418 -13.71 -8.93 1.73
N PHE A 419 -12.81 -7.97 1.94
CA PHE A 419 -12.56 -7.40 3.27
C PHE A 419 -13.79 -6.69 3.84
N LEU A 420 -14.55 -5.95 2.99
CA LEU A 420 -15.80 -5.30 3.42
C LEU A 420 -16.88 -6.31 3.89
N LYS A 421 -16.88 -7.54 3.36
CA LYS A 421 -17.75 -8.61 3.86
C LYS A 421 -17.23 -9.17 5.18
N LEU A 422 -15.94 -9.47 5.24
CA LEU A 422 -15.31 -10.10 6.40
C LEU A 422 -15.38 -9.22 7.65
N ILE A 423 -15.22 -7.88 7.55
CA ILE A 423 -15.36 -6.99 8.71
C ILE A 423 -16.76 -7.09 9.32
N GLY A 424 -17.81 -7.13 8.49
CA GLY A 424 -19.18 -7.28 8.99
C GLY A 424 -19.45 -8.65 9.63
N ASP A 425 -18.86 -9.74 9.12
CA ASP A 425 -19.03 -11.06 9.73
C ASP A 425 -18.29 -11.18 11.07
N PHE A 426 -17.09 -10.61 11.22
CA PHE A 426 -16.38 -10.58 12.51
C PHE A 426 -17.04 -9.66 13.54
N GLU A 427 -17.56 -8.50 13.12
CA GLU A 427 -18.34 -7.61 13.98
C GLU A 427 -19.57 -8.32 14.52
N ARG A 428 -20.33 -9.03 13.66
CA ARG A 428 -21.50 -9.80 14.07
C ARG A 428 -21.18 -10.92 15.07
N ILE A 429 -20.02 -11.58 14.92
CA ILE A 429 -19.58 -12.58 15.93
C ILE A 429 -19.36 -11.92 17.29
N ALA A 430 -18.76 -10.72 17.33
CA ALA A 430 -18.55 -9.98 18.57
C ALA A 430 -19.88 -9.48 19.17
N ASP A 431 -20.82 -8.98 18.35
CA ASP A 431 -22.18 -8.59 18.75
C ASP A 431 -22.93 -9.77 19.41
N HIS A 432 -22.90 -10.94 18.76
CA HIS A 432 -23.53 -12.15 19.33
C HIS A 432 -22.85 -12.59 20.61
N SER A 433 -21.55 -12.32 20.78
CA SER A 433 -20.83 -12.60 22.03
C SER A 433 -21.33 -11.74 23.19
N VAL A 434 -21.68 -10.47 22.92
CA VAL A 434 -22.34 -9.60 23.91
C VAL A 434 -23.74 -10.10 24.26
N ASN A 435 -24.53 -10.53 23.28
CA ASN A 435 -25.87 -11.10 23.53
C ASN A 435 -25.80 -12.40 24.39
N ILE A 436 -24.76 -13.22 24.16
CA ILE A 436 -24.50 -14.41 24.99
C ILE A 436 -24.11 -14.00 26.40
N LEU A 437 -23.27 -12.96 26.56
CA LEU A 437 -22.91 -12.40 27.86
C LEU A 437 -24.12 -11.84 28.60
N GLU A 438 -25.02 -11.10 27.92
CA GLU A 438 -26.26 -10.60 28.53
C GLU A 438 -27.14 -11.73 29.07
N SER A 439 -27.22 -12.84 28.33
CA SER A 439 -27.88 -14.05 28.83
C SER A 439 -27.22 -14.61 30.10
N ALA A 440 -25.89 -14.64 30.20
CA ALA A 440 -25.14 -15.04 31.38
C ALA A 440 -25.36 -14.07 32.56
N GLN A 441 -25.38 -12.77 32.31
CA GLN A 441 -25.68 -11.74 33.32
C GLN A 441 -27.10 -11.89 33.86
N GLU A 442 -28.05 -12.17 32.97
CA GLU A 442 -29.45 -12.37 33.40
C GLU A 442 -29.59 -13.63 34.25
N MET A 443 -28.90 -14.72 33.87
CA MET A 443 -28.86 -15.94 34.70
C MET A 443 -28.33 -15.65 36.11
N GLN A 444 -27.20 -14.93 36.20
CA GLN A 444 -26.59 -14.53 37.46
C GLN A 444 -27.51 -13.67 38.32
N ARG A 445 -28.12 -12.62 37.69
CA ARG A 445 -29.04 -11.68 38.38
C ARG A 445 -30.28 -12.36 38.91
N LYS A 446 -30.88 -13.29 38.16
CA LYS A 446 -32.12 -14.00 38.52
C LYS A 446 -31.86 -15.29 39.30
N GLY A 447 -30.62 -15.70 39.50
CA GLY A 447 -30.25 -16.98 40.18
C GLY A 447 -30.73 -18.21 39.40
N ILE A 448 -30.76 -18.12 38.05
CA ILE A 448 -31.21 -19.21 37.18
C ILE A 448 -30.05 -20.18 36.97
N VAL A 449 -30.28 -21.46 37.25
CA VAL A 449 -29.35 -22.55 36.98
C VAL A 449 -30.01 -23.56 36.04
N PHE A 450 -29.34 -23.90 34.97
CA PHE A 450 -29.81 -24.93 34.06
C PHE A 450 -29.79 -26.33 34.70
N SER A 451 -30.74 -27.18 34.33
CA SER A 451 -30.74 -28.59 34.72
C SER A 451 -29.47 -29.30 34.24
N ALA A 452 -29.08 -30.39 34.94
CA ALA A 452 -27.89 -31.16 34.56
C ALA A 452 -27.93 -31.66 33.10
N ALA A 453 -29.13 -31.93 32.56
CA ALA A 453 -29.33 -32.28 31.15
C ALA A 453 -29.05 -31.07 30.23
N ALA A 454 -29.62 -29.90 30.56
CA ALA A 454 -29.40 -28.67 29.76
C ALA A 454 -27.92 -28.21 29.81
N GLN A 455 -27.23 -28.37 30.94
CA GLN A 455 -25.80 -28.08 31.04
C GLN A 455 -24.96 -28.96 30.10
N LYS A 456 -25.27 -30.28 30.04
CA LYS A 456 -24.60 -31.19 29.10
C LYS A 456 -24.90 -30.83 27.65
N GLU A 457 -26.13 -30.47 27.32
CA GLU A 457 -26.54 -30.01 26.00
C GLU A 457 -25.83 -28.71 25.60
N PHE A 458 -25.71 -27.74 26.52
CA PHE A 458 -24.98 -26.51 26.31
C PHE A 458 -23.49 -26.77 26.06
N ALA A 459 -22.86 -27.67 26.83
CA ALA A 459 -21.47 -28.03 26.61
C ALA A 459 -21.20 -28.64 25.24
N VAL A 460 -22.17 -29.39 24.67
CA VAL A 460 -22.06 -29.96 23.32
C VAL A 460 -22.13 -28.85 22.27
N ILE A 461 -23.17 -28.00 22.28
CA ILE A 461 -23.34 -26.96 21.26
C ILE A 461 -22.25 -25.86 21.39
N SER A 462 -21.90 -25.45 22.61
CA SER A 462 -20.80 -24.48 22.81
C SER A 462 -19.45 -25.04 22.37
N GLY A 463 -19.20 -26.34 22.51
CA GLY A 463 -18.04 -27.04 21.99
C GLY A 463 -17.98 -27.00 20.46
N ALA A 464 -19.12 -27.23 19.77
CA ALA A 464 -19.23 -27.13 18.31
C ALA A 464 -18.98 -25.70 17.83
N VAL A 465 -19.53 -24.69 18.52
CA VAL A 465 -19.35 -23.28 18.19
C VAL A 465 -17.90 -22.83 18.42
N ARG A 466 -17.23 -23.32 19.46
CA ARG A 466 -15.78 -23.07 19.66
C ARG A 466 -14.93 -23.69 18.53
N GLU A 467 -15.27 -24.91 18.09
CA GLU A 467 -14.54 -25.56 16.98
C GLU A 467 -14.76 -24.80 15.66
N ILE A 468 -15.99 -24.43 15.29
CA ILE A 468 -16.29 -23.75 14.02
C ILE A 468 -15.64 -22.37 13.96
N SER A 469 -15.71 -21.60 15.07
CA SER A 469 -15.08 -20.28 15.13
C SER A 469 -13.54 -20.37 15.05
N GLY A 470 -12.94 -21.38 15.68
CA GLY A 470 -11.52 -21.68 15.52
C GLY A 470 -11.14 -22.04 14.10
N LEU A 471 -11.92 -22.89 13.42
CA LEU A 471 -11.70 -23.25 12.01
C LEU A 471 -11.82 -22.06 11.07
N ALA A 472 -12.83 -21.21 11.23
CA ALA A 472 -13.01 -20.00 10.42
C ALA A 472 -11.85 -19.01 10.63
N TYR A 473 -11.44 -18.79 11.88
CA TYR A 473 -10.28 -17.96 12.22
C TYR A 473 -8.97 -18.50 11.63
N ASP A 474 -8.67 -19.78 11.83
CA ASP A 474 -7.44 -20.41 11.31
C ASP A 474 -7.41 -20.39 9.78
N ALA A 475 -8.55 -20.64 9.12
CA ALA A 475 -8.67 -20.53 7.67
C ALA A 475 -8.35 -19.11 7.21
N PHE A 476 -8.92 -18.09 7.85
CA PHE A 476 -8.67 -16.69 7.52
C PHE A 476 -7.20 -16.30 7.74
N MET A 477 -6.61 -16.64 8.90
CA MET A 477 -5.23 -16.29 9.24
C MET A 477 -4.20 -16.95 8.31
N THR A 478 -4.42 -18.23 7.97
CA THR A 478 -3.46 -19.02 7.17
C THR A 478 -3.74 -18.98 5.66
N GLY A 479 -4.93 -18.56 5.24
CA GLY A 479 -5.38 -18.66 3.85
C GLY A 479 -5.63 -20.09 3.37
N ASN A 480 -5.82 -21.03 4.30
CA ASN A 480 -5.95 -22.46 3.99
C ASN A 480 -7.39 -22.84 3.61
N LEU A 481 -7.63 -23.05 2.31
CA LEU A 481 -8.93 -23.42 1.78
C LEU A 481 -9.42 -24.80 2.26
N SER A 482 -8.51 -25.73 2.56
CA SER A 482 -8.93 -27.05 3.08
C SER A 482 -9.50 -26.93 4.51
N THR A 483 -9.04 -25.98 5.31
CA THR A 483 -9.62 -25.64 6.61
C THR A 483 -10.96 -24.93 6.45
N ALA A 484 -11.08 -24.00 5.50
CA ALA A 484 -12.34 -23.32 5.17
C ALA A 484 -13.44 -24.31 4.75
N MET A 485 -13.11 -25.34 3.98
CA MET A 485 -14.05 -26.39 3.55
C MET A 485 -14.61 -27.25 4.70
N GLN A 486 -13.96 -27.26 5.89
CA GLN A 486 -14.43 -28.00 7.06
C GLN A 486 -15.49 -27.22 7.87
N VAL A 487 -15.65 -25.93 7.63
CA VAL A 487 -16.56 -25.07 8.38
C VAL A 487 -18.02 -25.41 8.05
N GLU A 488 -18.38 -25.53 6.79
CA GLU A 488 -19.77 -25.75 6.33
C GLU A 488 -20.40 -27.06 6.84
N PRO A 489 -19.68 -28.23 6.86
CA PRO A 489 -20.21 -29.44 7.47
C PRO A 489 -20.50 -29.31 8.96
N LEU A 490 -19.72 -28.50 9.68
CA LEU A 490 -19.91 -28.29 11.12
C LEU A 490 -21.04 -27.28 11.40
N GLU A 491 -21.21 -26.26 10.55
CA GLU A 491 -22.35 -25.33 10.62
C GLU A 491 -23.68 -26.09 10.51
N GLN A 492 -23.78 -27.00 9.53
CA GLN A 492 -25.00 -27.82 9.37
C GLN A 492 -25.29 -28.71 10.61
N VAL A 493 -24.25 -29.15 11.33
CA VAL A 493 -24.41 -29.88 12.61
C VAL A 493 -24.89 -28.93 13.72
N ILE A 494 -24.44 -27.68 13.76
CA ILE A 494 -24.90 -26.67 14.72
C ILE A 494 -26.39 -26.36 14.49
N ASP A 495 -26.83 -26.23 13.26
CA ASP A 495 -28.22 -26.07 12.88
C ASP A 495 -29.09 -27.25 13.38
N ASP A 496 -28.66 -28.48 13.10
CA ASP A 496 -29.35 -29.68 13.57
C ASP A 496 -29.42 -29.71 15.12
N LEU A 497 -28.33 -29.36 15.80
CA LEU A 497 -28.27 -29.28 17.25
C LEU A 497 -29.23 -28.25 17.80
N LYS A 498 -29.32 -27.05 17.24
CA LYS A 498 -30.26 -26.00 17.64
C LYS A 498 -31.70 -26.52 17.64
N GLU A 499 -32.15 -27.14 16.55
CA GLU A 499 -33.52 -27.67 16.45
C GLU A 499 -33.78 -28.84 17.40
N GLN A 500 -32.80 -29.72 17.58
CA GLN A 500 -32.89 -30.83 18.55
C GLN A 500 -32.95 -30.29 19.99
N LEU A 501 -32.09 -29.40 20.40
CA LEU A 501 -32.02 -28.83 21.74
C LEU A 501 -33.22 -27.97 22.08
N ARG A 502 -33.78 -27.25 21.06
CA ARG A 502 -35.06 -26.55 21.18
C ARG A 502 -36.21 -27.52 21.48
N THR A 503 -36.28 -28.65 20.77
CA THR A 503 -37.26 -29.69 21.02
C THR A 503 -37.14 -30.28 22.42
N HIS A 504 -35.93 -30.62 22.87
CA HIS A 504 -35.69 -31.13 24.23
C HIS A 504 -36.09 -30.11 25.30
N HIS A 505 -35.86 -28.83 25.05
CA HIS A 505 -36.28 -27.76 25.97
C HIS A 505 -37.81 -27.68 26.09
N ILE A 506 -38.57 -27.76 24.98
CA ILE A 506 -40.03 -27.78 24.99
C ILE A 506 -40.55 -28.97 25.80
N LEU A 507 -39.95 -30.15 25.66
CA LEU A 507 -40.34 -31.32 26.44
C LEU A 507 -40.06 -31.10 27.93
N ARG A 508 -38.96 -30.49 28.34
CA ARG A 508 -38.66 -30.14 29.75
C ARG A 508 -39.68 -29.15 30.33
N LEU A 509 -40.12 -28.16 29.53
CA LEU A 509 -41.18 -27.23 29.92
C LEU A 509 -42.50 -27.93 30.17
N GLN A 510 -42.93 -28.83 29.25
CA GLN A 510 -44.17 -29.60 29.38
C GLN A 510 -44.14 -30.52 30.60
N GLN A 511 -42.98 -31.05 30.99
CA GLN A 511 -42.80 -31.89 32.16
C GLN A 511 -42.69 -31.12 33.48
N GLY A 512 -42.67 -29.77 33.42
CA GLY A 512 -42.48 -28.94 34.60
C GLY A 512 -41.04 -28.93 35.16
N ASN A 513 -40.08 -29.45 34.41
CA ASN A 513 -38.68 -29.56 34.81
C ASN A 513 -37.85 -28.30 34.49
N CYS A 514 -38.49 -27.24 33.95
CA CYS A 514 -37.84 -26.00 33.59
C CYS A 514 -38.81 -24.83 33.81
N GLY A 515 -38.29 -23.71 34.36
CA GLY A 515 -39.03 -22.45 34.47
C GLY A 515 -39.11 -21.69 33.16
N ILE A 516 -40.14 -20.86 33.00
CA ILE A 516 -40.38 -20.06 31.80
C ILE A 516 -39.18 -19.08 31.54
N ASP A 517 -38.66 -18.43 32.59
CA ASP A 517 -37.51 -17.51 32.45
C ASP A 517 -36.26 -18.22 31.93
N ALA A 518 -35.97 -19.42 32.42
CA ALA A 518 -34.87 -20.24 31.92
C ALA A 518 -35.09 -20.64 30.45
N GLY A 519 -36.36 -20.74 30.03
CA GLY A 519 -36.75 -21.04 28.65
C GLY A 519 -36.43 -19.91 27.67
N PHE A 520 -36.67 -18.66 28.04
CA PHE A 520 -36.34 -17.52 27.23
C PHE A 520 -34.81 -17.42 27.05
N ILE A 521 -34.05 -17.48 28.13
CA ILE A 521 -32.58 -17.43 28.08
C ILE A 521 -32.03 -18.58 27.22
N TRP A 522 -32.57 -19.79 27.34
CA TRP A 522 -32.14 -20.93 26.52
C TRP A 522 -32.40 -20.71 25.04
N SER A 523 -33.56 -20.16 24.67
CA SER A 523 -33.90 -19.85 23.28
C SER A 523 -32.99 -18.79 22.70
N ASP A 524 -32.68 -17.75 23.48
CA ASP A 524 -31.78 -16.66 23.07
C ASP A 524 -30.35 -17.17 22.88
N LEU A 525 -29.84 -17.99 23.79
CA LEU A 525 -28.53 -18.64 23.66
C LEU A 525 -28.44 -19.49 22.39
N LEU A 526 -29.43 -20.39 22.15
CA LEU A 526 -29.43 -21.23 20.94
C LEU A 526 -29.45 -20.40 19.65
N THR A 527 -30.18 -19.29 19.65
CA THR A 527 -30.26 -18.40 18.48
C THR A 527 -28.93 -17.70 18.22
N ASN A 528 -28.31 -17.16 19.28
CA ASN A 528 -27.00 -16.49 19.12
C ASN A 528 -25.88 -17.46 18.72
N LEU A 529 -25.91 -18.70 19.25
CA LEU A 529 -24.93 -19.73 18.91
C LEU A 529 -25.01 -20.16 17.44
N GLU A 530 -26.23 -20.34 16.91
CA GLU A 530 -26.44 -20.64 15.48
C GLU A 530 -26.00 -19.46 14.60
N ARG A 531 -26.33 -18.22 14.96
CA ARG A 531 -25.89 -17.04 14.22
C ARG A 531 -24.37 -16.92 14.12
N VAL A 532 -23.66 -17.25 15.18
CA VAL A 532 -22.19 -17.34 15.15
C VAL A 532 -21.75 -18.39 14.11
N GLY A 533 -22.41 -19.54 14.05
CA GLY A 533 -22.16 -20.57 13.04
C GLY A 533 -22.35 -20.04 11.61
N ASP A 534 -23.47 -19.34 11.36
CA ASP A 534 -23.78 -18.68 10.07
C ASP A 534 -22.65 -17.74 9.63
N HIS A 535 -22.17 -16.86 10.55
CA HIS A 535 -21.09 -15.91 10.24
C HIS A 535 -19.76 -16.62 10.00
N CYS A 536 -19.45 -17.68 10.73
CA CYS A 536 -18.26 -18.50 10.45
C CYS A 536 -18.30 -19.13 9.05
N SER A 537 -19.50 -19.64 8.64
CA SER A 537 -19.72 -20.16 7.27
C SER A 537 -19.54 -19.06 6.22
N ASN A 538 -20.07 -17.85 6.45
CA ASN A 538 -19.88 -16.70 5.55
C ASN A 538 -18.40 -16.34 5.38
N ILE A 539 -17.62 -16.34 6.47
CA ILE A 539 -16.16 -16.10 6.43
C ILE A 539 -15.47 -17.13 5.54
N ALA A 540 -15.74 -18.42 5.78
CA ALA A 540 -15.16 -19.52 5.01
C ALA A 540 -15.52 -19.44 3.53
N CYS A 541 -16.80 -19.16 3.22
CA CYS A 541 -17.28 -18.99 1.84
C CYS A 541 -16.65 -17.80 1.15
N CYS A 542 -16.51 -16.66 1.83
CA CYS A 542 -15.84 -15.48 1.29
C CYS A 542 -14.39 -15.78 0.89
N MET A 543 -13.69 -16.60 1.68
CA MET A 543 -12.33 -17.03 1.37
C MET A 543 -12.27 -17.95 0.15
N ILE A 544 -13.18 -18.91 0.04
CA ILE A 544 -13.27 -19.84 -1.09
C ILE A 544 -13.60 -19.08 -2.37
N ASP A 545 -14.59 -18.17 -2.34
CA ASP A 545 -14.98 -17.31 -3.46
C ASP A 545 -13.81 -16.44 -3.94
N SER A 546 -13.09 -15.82 -3.01
CA SER A 546 -11.93 -14.99 -3.33
C SER A 546 -10.83 -15.77 -4.05
N ALA A 547 -10.61 -17.03 -3.67
CA ALA A 547 -9.60 -17.89 -4.30
C ALA A 547 -10.01 -18.35 -5.71
N HIS A 548 -11.30 -18.51 -5.97
CA HIS A 548 -11.84 -18.96 -7.27
C HIS A 548 -12.26 -17.80 -8.18
N HIS A 549 -12.04 -16.54 -7.78
CA HIS A 549 -12.53 -15.34 -8.49
C HIS A 549 -14.03 -15.39 -8.77
N ASN A 550 -14.81 -16.05 -7.93
CA ASN A 550 -16.26 -16.11 -7.98
C ASN A 550 -16.83 -15.20 -6.89
N MET A 551 -17.81 -14.35 -7.21
CA MET A 551 -18.42 -13.44 -6.23
C MET A 551 -19.83 -13.90 -5.80
N ASN A 552 -20.19 -15.16 -6.07
CA ASN A 552 -21.53 -15.66 -5.83
C ASN A 552 -21.57 -16.70 -4.70
N MET A 553 -21.62 -16.21 -3.46
CA MET A 553 -21.60 -17.00 -2.23
C MET A 553 -22.69 -18.10 -2.20
N HIS A 554 -23.89 -17.84 -2.75
CA HIS A 554 -24.94 -18.84 -2.82
C HIS A 554 -24.65 -20.00 -3.76
N GLU A 555 -23.95 -19.76 -4.88
CA GLU A 555 -23.53 -20.84 -5.78
C GLU A 555 -22.43 -21.68 -5.15
N THR A 556 -21.50 -21.06 -4.44
CA THR A 556 -20.40 -21.74 -3.75
C THR A 556 -20.94 -22.63 -2.64
N LEU A 557 -21.83 -22.13 -1.77
CA LEU A 557 -22.51 -22.94 -0.73
C LEU A 557 -23.29 -24.10 -1.33
N GLN A 558 -24.08 -23.86 -2.38
CA GLN A 558 -24.81 -24.94 -3.06
C GLN A 558 -23.86 -25.95 -3.72
N GLY A 559 -22.71 -25.52 -4.22
CA GLY A 559 -21.69 -26.38 -4.78
C GLY A 559 -21.04 -27.27 -3.72
N ILE A 560 -20.74 -26.73 -2.54
CA ILE A 560 -20.18 -27.46 -1.40
C ILE A 560 -21.22 -28.46 -0.86
N ARG A 561 -22.49 -28.05 -0.68
CA ARG A 561 -23.59 -28.90 -0.13
C ARG A 561 -24.08 -29.95 -1.14
N LYS A 562 -24.10 -29.70 -2.45
CA LYS A 562 -24.61 -30.61 -3.49
C LYS A 562 -23.62 -31.72 -3.81
N GLY A 563 -23.47 -32.71 -2.94
CA GLY A 563 -23.10 -34.06 -3.35
C GLY A 563 -21.62 -34.39 -3.36
N SER A 564 -20.75 -33.67 -2.67
CA SER A 564 -19.39 -34.19 -2.49
C SER A 564 -19.41 -35.27 -1.40
N GLU A 565 -18.88 -36.48 -1.73
CA GLU A 565 -18.71 -37.54 -0.74
C GLU A 565 -17.86 -37.07 0.46
N GLU A 566 -17.04 -36.07 0.26
CA GLU A 566 -16.17 -35.46 1.25
C GLU A 566 -16.98 -34.64 2.25
N PHE A 567 -17.93 -33.83 1.80
CA PHE A 567 -18.86 -33.11 2.66
C PHE A 567 -19.67 -34.08 3.53
N ASN A 568 -20.28 -35.09 2.92
CA ASN A 568 -21.11 -36.05 3.64
C ASN A 568 -20.31 -36.84 4.70
N ARG A 569 -19.04 -37.17 4.42
CA ARG A 569 -18.14 -37.83 5.37
C ARG A 569 -17.79 -36.89 6.53
N ALA A 570 -17.45 -35.62 6.24
CA ALA A 570 -17.14 -34.62 7.25
C ALA A 570 -18.35 -34.33 8.14
N TYR A 571 -19.53 -34.11 7.54
CA TYR A 571 -20.78 -33.91 8.27
C TYR A 571 -21.12 -35.09 9.19
N ALA A 572 -21.03 -36.35 8.70
CA ALA A 572 -21.28 -37.53 9.51
C ALA A 572 -20.29 -37.65 10.68
N ALA A 573 -19.01 -37.33 10.49
CA ALA A 573 -18.01 -37.33 11.52
C ALA A 573 -18.28 -36.26 12.61
N CYS A 574 -18.64 -35.03 12.21
CA CYS A 574 -19.04 -33.96 13.12
C CYS A 574 -20.31 -34.31 13.88
N LYS A 575 -21.31 -34.87 13.21
CA LYS A 575 -22.57 -35.33 13.85
C LYS A 575 -22.36 -36.44 14.86
N GLN A 576 -21.41 -37.35 14.64
CA GLN A 576 -21.04 -38.38 15.61
C GLN A 576 -20.31 -37.78 16.81
N ARG A 577 -19.45 -36.76 16.60
CA ARG A 577 -18.69 -36.10 17.68
C ARG A 577 -19.60 -35.29 18.60
N TYR A 578 -20.57 -34.58 18.06
CA TYR A 578 -21.49 -33.73 18.78
C TYR A 578 -22.88 -34.36 18.97
N PHE A 579 -22.89 -35.65 19.23
CA PHE A 579 -24.14 -36.38 19.42
C PHE A 579 -24.74 -36.08 20.81
N VAL A 580 -26.04 -35.71 20.82
CA VAL A 580 -26.83 -35.57 22.03
C VAL A 580 -27.84 -36.72 22.05
N SER A 581 -27.77 -37.58 23.10
CA SER A 581 -28.74 -38.66 23.25
C SER A 581 -30.13 -38.10 23.54
N SER A 582 -31.13 -38.57 22.82
CA SER A 582 -32.54 -38.35 23.17
C SER A 582 -32.86 -39.09 24.48
N THR A 583 -32.79 -38.37 25.63
CA THR A 583 -33.25 -38.88 26.93
C THR A 583 -34.72 -38.61 27.16
#